data_5236abb5315b4f6617f98ee813506037
#
_entry.id   5236abb5315b4f6617f98ee813506037
#
_cell.length_a   1.000
_cell.length_b   1.000
_cell.length_c   1.000
_cell.angle_alpha   90.00
_cell.angle_beta   90.00
_cell.angle_gamma   90.00
#
_symmetry.space_group_name_H-M   'P 1'
#
loop_
_entity.id
_entity.type
_entity.pdbx_description
1 polymer ?
#
loop_
_entity_poly.entity_id
_entity_poly.type
_entity_poly.pdbx_seq_one_letter_code
_entity_poly.pdbx_strand_id
1 'polypeptide(L)'
;MNPRISIFYGALENDSPPSPLSYCFEGGISFPYTDRSFLYMIDHVLCACDFSPSSERALGYALELVERTGASLHLMHVQEISLGPFVQGDPSPAPGDEALQRQFEERCREEMADFSFTPDNDRLRFVAARSGAVAPALVQYVEKHDVDLVVMGTQGRRGVGRALFGSVAEEVLRSAPCPVLTTRALNGDGSGPPRPDPIDQVVAPVDFSEPSRGALRYAARLASTYEVPLTLVHALHVPKLPPAYGVEFSAASWQDLEERVQSALESWKEEVVPEAKPGTCVVKRGEPVASILDAASTPGDLLVMATRGLSGVKRTMLGSVAEGVLRQAKGPVLSGRSFPTVS
;
A
#
# COMPACT_ATOMS: atom_id res chain seq x y z
N MET A 1 28.10 21.33 7.28
CA MET A 1 28.57 20.84 8.60
C MET A 1 27.69 19.69 8.98
N ASN A 2 28.17 18.46 8.81
CA ASN A 2 27.40 17.25 9.12
C ASN A 2 27.43 16.99 10.62
N PRO A 3 26.30 16.76 11.29
CA PRO A 3 26.31 16.32 12.68
C PRO A 3 26.74 14.85 12.75
N ARG A 4 27.81 14.58 13.48
CA ARG A 4 28.29 13.24 13.81
C ARG A 4 27.37 12.62 14.87
N ILE A 5 26.83 11.45 14.58
CA ILE A 5 26.11 10.61 15.56
C ILE A 5 27.18 9.86 16.35
N SER A 6 27.27 10.11 17.64
CA SER A 6 28.10 9.32 18.57
C SER A 6 27.19 8.37 19.36
N ILE A 7 27.36 7.08 19.17
CA ILE A 7 26.67 6.04 19.93
C ILE A 7 27.50 5.73 21.17
N PHE A 8 26.98 6.01 22.36
CA PHE A 8 27.56 5.57 23.63
C PHE A 8 26.93 4.24 24.03
N TYR A 9 27.71 3.18 24.02
CA TYR A 9 27.39 1.91 24.68
C TYR A 9 27.76 2.00 26.17
N GLY A 10 26.74 2.06 27.02
CA GLY A 10 26.90 1.84 28.45
C GLY A 10 26.65 0.35 28.76
N ALA A 11 27.68 -0.36 29.17
CA ALA A 11 27.54 -1.71 29.71
C ALA A 11 26.81 -1.63 31.06
N LEU A 12 25.67 -2.30 31.17
CA LEU A 12 25.03 -2.62 32.45
C LEU A 12 24.72 -4.12 32.50
N GLU A 13 25.40 -4.80 33.40
CA GLU A 13 25.01 -6.08 33.96
C GLU A 13 23.71 -5.87 34.76
N ASN A 14 22.60 -6.46 34.33
CA ASN A 14 21.56 -7.06 35.18
C ASN A 14 20.35 -7.48 34.32
N ASP A 15 19.83 -8.68 34.60
CA ASP A 15 18.67 -9.32 33.99
C ASP A 15 17.34 -8.58 34.25
N SER A 16 17.10 -7.49 33.53
CA SER A 16 15.81 -6.80 33.46
C SER A 16 15.63 -6.25 32.05
N PRO A 17 14.43 -6.29 31.45
CA PRO A 17 14.22 -5.76 30.11
C PRO A 17 14.55 -4.27 30.10
N PRO A 18 15.26 -3.76 29.07
CA PRO A 18 15.67 -2.37 29.02
C PRO A 18 14.44 -1.45 28.94
N SER A 19 14.43 -0.46 29.84
CA SER A 19 13.51 0.67 29.78
C SER A 19 13.71 1.46 28.49
N PRO A 20 12.66 2.11 27.95
CA PRO A 20 12.72 2.81 26.67
C PRO A 20 13.75 3.94 26.72
N LEU A 21 14.74 3.86 25.83
CA LEU A 21 15.78 4.89 25.66
C LEU A 21 15.18 6.12 24.97
N SER A 22 15.15 7.23 25.70
CA SER A 22 14.84 8.54 25.13
C SER A 22 16.08 9.08 24.39
N TYR A 23 15.95 9.35 23.11
CA TYR A 23 16.96 10.10 22.36
C TYR A 23 16.65 11.58 22.46
N CYS A 24 17.57 12.36 23.07
CA CYS A 24 17.53 13.81 23.01
C CYS A 24 18.35 14.30 21.82
N PHE A 25 17.72 15.01 20.90
CA PHE A 25 18.40 15.85 19.93
C PHE A 25 18.68 17.21 20.60
N GLU A 26 19.88 17.78 20.39
CA GLU A 26 20.16 19.16 20.78
C GLU A 26 19.26 20.13 20.01
N GLY A 27 18.18 20.56 20.64
CA GLY A 27 17.14 21.41 20.06
C GLY A 27 15.79 21.36 20.77
N GLY A 28 15.68 20.57 21.83
CA GLY A 28 14.55 20.68 22.79
C GLY A 28 13.18 20.20 22.29
N ILE A 29 13.08 19.42 21.23
CA ILE A 29 11.81 18.78 20.82
C ILE A 29 11.86 17.32 21.25
N SER A 30 11.26 17.03 22.40
CA SER A 30 10.99 15.66 22.85
C SER A 30 9.82 15.12 22.03
N PHE A 31 10.08 14.15 21.17
CA PHE A 31 9.01 13.36 20.55
C PHE A 31 8.63 12.23 21.51
N PRO A 32 7.40 12.23 22.05
CA PRO A 32 6.93 11.10 22.80
C PRO A 32 6.61 9.96 21.82
N TYR A 33 7.23 8.83 22.05
CA TYR A 33 6.89 7.55 21.43
C TYR A 33 7.14 7.39 19.92
N THR A 34 8.39 7.13 19.54
CA THR A 34 8.63 6.27 18.38
C THR A 34 8.38 4.84 18.83
N ASP A 35 7.16 4.33 18.62
CA ASP A 35 6.89 2.91 18.76
C ASP A 35 7.68 2.17 17.70
N ARG A 36 8.86 1.65 18.10
CA ARG A 36 9.73 0.86 17.22
C ARG A 36 9.07 -0.47 16.79
N SER A 37 8.01 -0.91 17.45
CA SER A 37 7.28 -2.11 17.08
C SER A 37 6.65 -1.99 15.69
N PHE A 38 6.49 -0.77 15.18
CA PHE A 38 5.96 -0.51 13.85
C PHE A 38 7.00 -0.61 12.72
N LEU A 39 8.25 -0.21 12.97
CA LEU A 39 9.34 -0.37 12.01
C LEU A 39 9.56 -1.86 11.64
N TYR A 40 9.14 -2.77 12.51
CA TYR A 40 9.23 -4.23 12.31
C TYR A 40 8.07 -4.86 11.52
N MET A 41 7.12 -4.08 10.97
CA MET A 41 5.99 -4.64 10.22
C MET A 41 6.22 -4.74 8.72
N ILE A 42 7.21 -4.06 8.20
CA ILE A 42 7.60 -4.14 6.79
C ILE A 42 9.11 -4.34 6.78
N ASP A 43 9.52 -5.59 6.80
CA ASP A 43 10.92 -5.97 6.73
C ASP A 43 11.34 -6.28 5.29
N HIS A 44 10.40 -6.75 4.47
CA HIS A 44 10.64 -7.15 3.09
C HIS A 44 9.60 -6.54 2.13
N VAL A 45 10.05 -5.67 1.25
CA VAL A 45 9.25 -5.07 0.18
C VAL A 45 9.61 -5.72 -1.15
N LEU A 46 8.62 -6.21 -1.90
CA LEU A 46 8.78 -6.68 -3.27
C LEU A 46 8.26 -5.60 -4.23
N CYS A 47 9.13 -5.07 -5.09
CA CYS A 47 8.71 -4.22 -6.20
C CYS A 47 8.74 -5.03 -7.52
N ALA A 48 7.58 -5.18 -8.15
CA ALA A 48 7.46 -5.84 -9.43
C ALA A 48 7.78 -4.88 -10.57
N CYS A 49 8.82 -5.19 -11.34
CA CYS A 49 9.37 -4.33 -12.38
C CYS A 49 9.11 -4.92 -13.77
N ASP A 50 8.43 -4.16 -14.63
CA ASP A 50 8.29 -4.46 -16.07
C ASP A 50 8.81 -3.31 -16.94
N PHE A 51 9.41 -2.30 -16.31
CA PHE A 51 9.95 -1.11 -16.96
C PHE A 51 8.90 -0.30 -17.75
N SER A 52 7.66 -0.36 -17.31
CA SER A 52 6.60 0.55 -17.74
C SER A 52 6.61 1.81 -16.87
N PRO A 53 6.07 2.95 -17.34
CA PRO A 53 5.99 4.16 -16.52
C PRO A 53 5.27 3.97 -15.18
N SER A 54 4.31 3.06 -15.11
CA SER A 54 3.65 2.73 -13.85
C SER A 54 4.53 1.90 -12.91
N SER A 55 5.39 1.02 -13.43
CA SER A 55 6.35 0.28 -12.60
C SER A 55 7.53 1.13 -12.15
N GLU A 56 7.98 2.09 -12.95
CA GLU A 56 8.97 3.10 -12.55
C GLU A 56 8.44 3.96 -11.39
N ARG A 57 7.17 4.37 -11.47
CA ARG A 57 6.51 5.08 -10.39
C ARG A 57 6.36 4.20 -9.14
N ALA A 58 6.06 2.91 -9.31
CA ALA A 58 6.00 1.94 -8.22
C ALA A 58 7.37 1.80 -7.54
N LEU A 59 8.45 1.76 -8.30
CA LEU A 59 9.81 1.74 -7.78
C LEU A 59 10.09 2.97 -6.89
N GLY A 60 9.66 4.15 -7.30
CA GLY A 60 9.83 5.37 -6.51
C GLY A 60 9.14 5.28 -5.13
N TYR A 61 7.89 4.80 -5.08
CA TYR A 61 7.20 4.57 -3.80
C TYR A 61 7.85 3.46 -2.96
N ALA A 62 8.35 2.40 -3.60
CA ALA A 62 9.07 1.34 -2.90
C ALA A 62 10.35 1.86 -2.26
N LEU A 63 11.14 2.66 -2.99
CA LEU A 63 12.38 3.28 -2.48
C LEU A 63 12.10 4.23 -1.32
N GLU A 64 11.10 5.10 -1.45
CA GLU A 64 10.70 6.02 -0.37
C GLU A 64 10.26 5.27 0.89
N LEU A 65 9.47 4.21 0.73
CA LEU A 65 9.03 3.41 1.87
C LEU A 65 10.21 2.70 2.56
N VAL A 66 11.12 2.11 1.77
CA VAL A 66 12.33 1.43 2.28
C VAL A 66 13.27 2.40 2.99
N GLU A 67 13.41 3.63 2.48
CA GLU A 67 14.16 4.70 3.16
C GLU A 67 13.61 5.00 4.55
N ARG A 68 12.27 5.11 4.66
CA ARG A 68 11.57 5.45 5.91
C ARG A 68 11.52 4.30 6.91
N THR A 69 11.40 3.05 6.43
CA THR A 69 11.22 1.87 7.30
C THR A 69 12.51 1.13 7.59
N GLY A 70 13.52 1.26 6.74
CA GLY A 70 14.75 0.46 6.81
C GLY A 70 14.59 -0.98 6.27
N ALA A 71 13.47 -1.28 5.61
CA ALA A 71 13.17 -2.58 5.02
C ALA A 71 14.18 -2.99 3.94
N SER A 72 14.20 -4.27 3.61
CA SER A 72 14.90 -4.81 2.44
C SER A 72 14.02 -4.66 1.20
N LEU A 73 14.62 -4.32 0.07
CA LEU A 73 13.94 -4.18 -1.22
C LEU A 73 14.32 -5.33 -2.16
N HIS A 74 13.32 -6.09 -2.59
CA HIS A 74 13.43 -7.09 -3.63
C HIS A 74 12.86 -6.51 -4.93
N LEU A 75 13.69 -6.31 -5.95
CA LEU A 75 13.25 -5.93 -7.29
C LEU A 75 13.09 -7.19 -8.12
N MET A 76 11.89 -7.45 -8.64
CA MET A 76 11.61 -8.66 -9.39
C MET A 76 11.04 -8.36 -10.78
N HIS A 77 11.69 -8.95 -11.79
CA HIS A 77 11.19 -9.01 -13.17
C HIS A 77 10.86 -10.45 -13.54
N VAL A 78 9.68 -10.67 -14.09
CA VAL A 78 9.27 -11.98 -14.61
C VAL A 78 9.11 -11.88 -16.11
N GLN A 79 10.02 -12.53 -16.84
CA GLN A 79 9.90 -12.70 -18.27
C GLN A 79 8.90 -13.83 -18.57
N GLU A 80 7.75 -13.46 -19.14
CA GLU A 80 6.75 -14.45 -19.57
C GLU A 80 7.29 -15.25 -20.77
N ILE A 81 7.30 -16.56 -20.64
CA ILE A 81 7.66 -17.49 -21.72
C ILE A 81 6.48 -18.37 -22.05
N SER A 82 6.24 -18.57 -23.36
CA SER A 82 5.25 -19.55 -23.83
C SER A 82 5.81 -20.96 -23.60
N LEU A 83 5.64 -21.48 -22.39
CA LEU A 83 5.87 -22.87 -22.09
C LEU A 83 4.65 -23.64 -22.62
N GLY A 84 4.88 -24.68 -23.42
CA GLY A 84 3.82 -25.62 -23.73
C GLY A 84 3.22 -26.19 -22.43
N PRO A 85 2.02 -26.85 -22.46
CA PRO A 85 1.14 -27.05 -21.30
C PRO A 85 1.71 -27.86 -20.12
N PHE A 86 3.01 -28.11 -20.04
CA PHE A 86 3.59 -29.09 -19.11
C PHE A 86 4.69 -28.58 -18.15
N VAL A 87 4.97 -27.28 -18.05
CA VAL A 87 6.04 -26.82 -17.11
C VAL A 87 5.50 -25.75 -16.18
N GLN A 88 5.13 -26.17 -14.98
CA GLN A 88 5.06 -25.33 -13.79
C GLN A 88 6.47 -25.35 -13.17
N GLY A 89 7.25 -24.29 -13.36
CA GLY A 89 8.59 -24.16 -12.78
C GLY A 89 8.60 -23.25 -11.56
N ASP A 90 9.48 -23.55 -10.59
CA ASP A 90 9.85 -22.64 -9.51
C ASP A 90 10.32 -21.30 -10.12
N PRO A 91 9.84 -20.11 -9.65
CA PRO A 91 10.26 -18.80 -10.14
C PRO A 91 11.71 -18.43 -9.75
N SER A 92 12.46 -19.34 -9.17
CA SER A 92 13.90 -19.17 -8.98
C SER A 92 14.61 -19.10 -10.33
N PRO A 93 15.66 -18.26 -10.49
CA PRO A 93 16.44 -18.21 -11.73
C PRO A 93 16.89 -19.63 -12.12
N ALA A 94 16.57 -20.05 -13.35
CA ALA A 94 17.05 -21.32 -13.85
C ALA A 94 18.57 -21.25 -14.09
N PRO A 95 19.30 -22.39 -13.94
CA PRO A 95 20.70 -22.45 -14.36
C PRO A 95 20.83 -21.99 -15.83
N GLY A 96 21.61 -20.93 -16.08
CA GLY A 96 21.77 -20.33 -17.41
C GLY A 96 21.07 -18.96 -17.60
N ASP A 97 20.28 -18.47 -16.62
CA ASP A 97 19.65 -17.16 -16.68
C ASP A 97 20.52 -15.99 -16.20
N GLU A 98 21.81 -16.23 -16.00
CA GLU A 98 22.76 -15.21 -15.53
C GLU A 98 22.82 -13.95 -16.42
N ALA A 99 22.60 -14.12 -17.72
CA ALA A 99 22.55 -12.98 -18.65
C ALA A 99 21.30 -12.13 -18.41
N LEU A 100 20.14 -12.76 -18.21
CA LEU A 100 18.89 -12.07 -17.89
C LEU A 100 19.00 -11.37 -16.53
N GLN A 101 19.59 -12.04 -15.54
CA GLN A 101 19.81 -11.48 -14.21
C GLN A 101 20.69 -10.23 -14.27
N ARG A 102 21.83 -10.28 -14.98
CA ARG A 102 22.75 -9.14 -15.14
C ARG A 102 22.09 -7.97 -15.85
N GLN A 103 21.43 -8.22 -16.99
CA GLN A 103 20.73 -7.17 -17.73
C GLN A 103 19.64 -6.50 -16.90
N PHE A 104 18.90 -7.28 -16.11
CA PHE A 104 17.89 -6.76 -15.22
C PHE A 104 18.50 -5.90 -14.12
N GLU A 105 19.56 -6.38 -13.47
CA GLU A 105 20.27 -5.64 -12.42
C GLU A 105 20.85 -4.32 -12.93
N GLU A 106 21.55 -4.33 -14.06
CA GLU A 106 22.11 -3.13 -14.69
C GLU A 106 21.01 -2.09 -14.94
N ARG A 107 19.91 -2.51 -15.54
CA ARG A 107 18.79 -1.63 -15.84
C ARG A 107 18.10 -1.07 -14.59
N CYS A 108 17.90 -1.89 -13.56
CA CYS A 108 17.36 -1.39 -12.31
C CYS A 108 18.28 -0.36 -11.65
N ARG A 109 19.61 -0.57 -11.71
CA ARG A 109 20.57 0.39 -11.16
C ARG A 109 20.56 1.71 -11.94
N GLU A 110 20.41 1.66 -13.25
CA GLU A 110 20.23 2.86 -14.09
C GLU A 110 18.96 3.62 -13.68
N GLU A 111 17.83 2.95 -13.56
CA GLU A 111 16.56 3.58 -13.13
C GLU A 111 16.66 4.13 -11.71
N MET A 112 17.28 3.41 -10.76
CA MET A 112 17.47 3.89 -9.40
C MET A 112 18.39 5.09 -9.28
N ALA A 113 19.30 5.31 -10.23
CA ALA A 113 20.20 6.45 -10.21
C ALA A 113 19.50 7.82 -10.30
N ASP A 114 18.26 7.83 -10.80
CA ASP A 114 17.43 9.03 -10.86
C ASP A 114 16.75 9.39 -9.53
N PHE A 115 16.84 8.50 -8.53
CA PHE A 115 16.25 8.71 -7.21
C PHE A 115 17.31 9.20 -6.20
N SER A 116 16.86 9.96 -5.19
CA SER A 116 17.73 10.52 -4.16
C SER A 116 18.23 9.49 -3.15
N PHE A 117 17.58 8.34 -3.07
CA PHE A 117 17.89 7.25 -2.16
C PHE A 117 18.05 5.94 -2.92
N THR A 118 19.07 5.18 -2.54
CA THR A 118 19.28 3.78 -2.98
C THR A 118 19.64 2.97 -1.74
N PRO A 119 18.96 1.84 -1.48
CA PRO A 119 19.29 0.97 -0.35
C PRO A 119 20.72 0.43 -0.46
N ASP A 120 21.34 0.13 0.69
CA ASP A 120 22.62 -0.59 0.73
C ASP A 120 22.49 -1.95 0.06
N ASN A 121 23.59 -2.47 -0.49
CA ASN A 121 23.58 -3.72 -1.27
C ASN A 121 23.12 -4.94 -0.47
N ASP A 122 23.29 -4.95 0.85
CA ASP A 122 22.82 -6.01 1.75
C ASP A 122 21.30 -6.01 1.96
N ARG A 123 20.64 -4.86 1.69
CA ARG A 123 19.18 -4.69 1.72
C ARG A 123 18.53 -4.67 0.34
N LEU A 124 19.31 -4.87 -0.73
CA LEU A 124 18.84 -4.79 -2.10
C LEU A 124 19.03 -6.13 -2.80
N ARG A 125 17.96 -6.68 -3.34
CA ARG A 125 17.98 -7.95 -4.07
C ARG A 125 17.34 -7.81 -5.44
N PHE A 126 18.07 -8.23 -6.47
CA PHE A 126 17.55 -8.30 -7.84
C PHE A 126 17.18 -9.74 -8.18
N VAL A 127 16.01 -9.92 -8.78
CA VAL A 127 15.46 -11.23 -9.16
C VAL A 127 14.91 -11.16 -10.57
N ALA A 128 15.59 -11.78 -11.53
CA ALA A 128 15.06 -12.01 -12.85
C ALA A 128 14.64 -13.47 -13.00
N ALA A 129 13.38 -13.70 -13.29
CA ALA A 129 12.81 -15.03 -13.41
C ALA A 129 12.12 -15.24 -14.75
N ARG A 130 12.01 -16.50 -15.20
CA ARG A 130 11.19 -16.89 -16.34
C ARG A 130 10.02 -17.76 -15.84
N SER A 131 8.82 -17.46 -16.31
CA SER A 131 7.63 -18.22 -15.94
C SER A 131 6.59 -18.24 -17.07
N GLY A 132 5.76 -19.26 -17.08
CA GLY A 132 4.60 -19.32 -17.97
C GLY A 132 3.48 -18.34 -17.58
N ALA A 133 3.51 -17.80 -16.34
CA ALA A 133 2.55 -16.82 -15.85
C ALA A 133 3.21 -15.89 -14.81
N VAL A 134 3.04 -14.58 -14.98
CA VAL A 134 3.71 -13.56 -14.17
C VAL A 134 3.15 -13.49 -12.75
N ALA A 135 1.84 -13.40 -12.57
CA ALA A 135 1.24 -13.21 -11.26
C ALA A 135 1.46 -14.40 -10.31
N PRO A 136 1.27 -15.67 -10.72
CA PRO A 136 1.63 -16.82 -9.88
C PRO A 136 3.10 -16.83 -9.46
N ALA A 137 4.03 -16.44 -10.35
CA ALA A 137 5.44 -16.39 -10.01
C ALA A 137 5.73 -15.32 -8.94
N LEU A 138 5.11 -14.14 -9.03
CA LEU A 138 5.21 -13.11 -8.01
C LEU A 138 4.65 -13.59 -6.66
N VAL A 139 3.46 -14.20 -6.65
CA VAL A 139 2.82 -14.69 -5.43
C VAL A 139 3.65 -15.80 -4.77
N GLN A 140 4.17 -16.74 -5.54
CA GLN A 140 5.05 -17.80 -5.03
C GLN A 140 6.33 -17.21 -4.42
N TYR A 141 6.89 -16.17 -5.06
CA TYR A 141 8.05 -15.47 -4.50
C TYR A 141 7.73 -14.80 -3.16
N VAL A 142 6.57 -14.13 -3.08
CA VAL A 142 6.07 -13.49 -1.85
C VAL A 142 5.99 -14.49 -0.71
N GLU A 143 5.38 -15.67 -0.95
CA GLU A 143 5.24 -16.73 0.06
C GLU A 143 6.57 -17.33 0.48
N LYS A 144 7.51 -17.51 -0.45
CA LYS A 144 8.82 -18.14 -0.20
C LYS A 144 9.79 -17.23 0.57
N HIS A 145 9.64 -15.93 0.46
CA HIS A 145 10.57 -14.93 1.00
C HIS A 145 9.96 -14.03 2.07
N ASP A 146 8.82 -14.43 2.65
CA ASP A 146 8.13 -13.71 3.72
C ASP A 146 7.96 -12.22 3.42
N VAL A 147 7.56 -11.89 2.18
CA VAL A 147 7.36 -10.51 1.75
C VAL A 147 6.16 -9.90 2.45
N ASP A 148 6.36 -8.74 3.08
CA ASP A 148 5.33 -8.03 3.86
C ASP A 148 4.48 -7.09 3.02
N LEU A 149 5.03 -6.60 1.89
CA LEU A 149 4.37 -5.68 0.99
C LEU A 149 4.83 -5.89 -0.45
N VAL A 150 3.86 -5.98 -1.36
CA VAL A 150 4.13 -5.89 -2.81
C VAL A 150 3.86 -4.48 -3.29
N VAL A 151 4.75 -3.92 -4.10
CA VAL A 151 4.58 -2.63 -4.78
C VAL A 151 4.62 -2.87 -6.28
N MET A 152 3.62 -2.40 -7.02
CA MET A 152 3.56 -2.66 -8.47
C MET A 152 2.74 -1.61 -9.24
N GLY A 153 3.04 -1.48 -10.52
CA GLY A 153 2.22 -0.72 -11.45
C GLY A 153 0.91 -1.45 -11.81
N THR A 154 -0.16 -0.70 -12.07
CA THR A 154 -1.44 -1.28 -12.51
C THR A 154 -1.55 -1.41 -14.03
N GLN A 155 -0.62 -0.85 -14.82
CA GLN A 155 -0.62 -0.87 -16.27
C GLN A 155 0.78 -1.28 -16.75
N GLY A 156 0.87 -2.42 -17.43
CA GLY A 156 2.14 -2.88 -18.02
C GLY A 156 2.38 -2.29 -19.41
N ARG A 157 3.49 -2.71 -20.04
CA ARG A 157 3.95 -2.27 -21.38
C ARG A 157 2.89 -2.39 -22.49
N ARG A 158 1.91 -3.28 -22.35
CA ARG A 158 0.84 -3.51 -23.35
C ARG A 158 -0.41 -2.70 -23.07
N GLY A 159 -0.32 -1.66 -22.21
CA GLY A 159 -1.46 -0.87 -21.74
C GLY A 159 -2.34 -0.35 -22.86
N VAL A 160 -3.44 -1.05 -23.14
CA VAL A 160 -4.45 -0.68 -24.13
C VAL A 160 -5.55 0.10 -23.41
N GLY A 161 -5.45 1.44 -23.45
CA GLY A 161 -6.55 2.32 -23.02
C GLY A 161 -6.54 2.77 -21.56
N ARG A 162 -7.05 3.96 -21.32
CA ARG A 162 -7.06 4.72 -20.05
C ARG A 162 -7.81 4.05 -18.87
N ALA A 163 -8.54 2.97 -19.08
CA ALA A 163 -9.47 2.42 -18.10
C ALA A 163 -9.18 0.96 -17.70
N LEU A 164 -8.12 0.31 -18.22
CA LEU A 164 -7.90 -1.09 -17.93
C LEU A 164 -6.91 -1.27 -16.78
N PHE A 165 -7.39 -1.92 -15.75
CA PHE A 165 -6.58 -2.48 -14.69
C PHE A 165 -5.87 -3.72 -15.22
N GLY A 166 -4.54 -3.82 -15.06
CA GLY A 166 -3.75 -4.90 -15.64
C GLY A 166 -4.09 -6.27 -15.03
N SER A 167 -4.17 -7.30 -15.88
CA SER A 167 -4.48 -8.67 -15.45
C SER A 167 -3.51 -9.20 -14.39
N VAL A 168 -2.22 -8.89 -14.49
CA VAL A 168 -1.20 -9.28 -13.50
C VAL A 168 -1.49 -8.61 -12.15
N ALA A 169 -1.75 -7.30 -12.14
CA ALA A 169 -2.06 -6.58 -10.91
C ALA A 169 -3.35 -7.08 -10.26
N GLU A 170 -4.39 -7.34 -11.05
CA GLU A 170 -5.65 -7.90 -10.56
C GLU A 170 -5.46 -9.29 -9.93
N GLU A 171 -4.68 -10.15 -10.57
CA GLU A 171 -4.41 -11.50 -10.07
C GLU A 171 -3.55 -11.46 -8.81
N VAL A 172 -2.52 -10.61 -8.73
CA VAL A 172 -1.70 -10.41 -7.53
C VAL A 172 -2.56 -9.91 -6.38
N LEU A 173 -3.39 -8.87 -6.58
CA LEU A 173 -4.31 -8.34 -5.56
C LEU A 173 -5.29 -9.40 -5.03
N ARG A 174 -5.72 -10.34 -5.88
CA ARG A 174 -6.59 -11.44 -5.47
C ARG A 174 -5.86 -12.54 -4.71
N SER A 175 -4.58 -12.75 -4.98
CA SER A 175 -3.86 -13.96 -4.57
C SER A 175 -2.80 -13.69 -3.51
N ALA A 176 -2.17 -12.51 -3.50
CA ALA A 176 -1.10 -12.19 -2.55
C ALA A 176 -1.54 -12.38 -1.08
N PRO A 177 -0.71 -12.98 -0.24
CA PRO A 177 -0.98 -13.14 1.19
C PRO A 177 -0.77 -11.85 1.98
N CYS A 178 -0.01 -10.89 1.45
CA CYS A 178 0.29 -9.59 2.04
C CYS A 178 -0.45 -8.44 1.31
N PRO A 179 -0.46 -7.22 1.89
CA PRO A 179 -0.94 -6.03 1.21
C PRO A 179 -0.19 -5.73 -0.09
N VAL A 180 -0.88 -5.07 -1.02
CA VAL A 180 -0.34 -4.66 -2.32
C VAL A 180 -0.55 -3.17 -2.52
N LEU A 181 0.53 -2.41 -2.70
CA LEU A 181 0.51 -1.02 -3.11
C LEU A 181 0.52 -0.95 -4.63
N THR A 182 -0.51 -0.39 -5.19
CA THR A 182 -0.63 -0.23 -6.65
C THR A 182 -0.53 1.23 -7.06
N THR A 183 0.15 1.49 -8.17
CA THR A 183 0.32 2.82 -8.74
C THR A 183 -0.11 2.86 -10.19
N ARG A 184 -0.53 4.03 -10.66
CA ARG A 184 -0.87 4.28 -12.06
C ARG A 184 0.09 5.28 -12.68
N ALA A 185 0.33 5.19 -13.99
CA ALA A 185 0.92 6.30 -14.72
C ALA A 185 -0.04 7.50 -14.71
N LEU A 186 0.45 8.69 -14.39
CA LEU A 186 -0.39 9.89 -14.25
C LEU A 186 -1.04 10.31 -15.56
N ASN A 187 -0.33 10.17 -16.67
CA ASN A 187 -0.82 10.49 -18.01
C ASN A 187 -1.12 9.21 -18.78
N GLY A 188 -2.25 9.18 -19.47
CA GLY A 188 -2.68 8.00 -20.23
C GLY A 188 -1.78 7.64 -21.43
N ASP A 189 -0.77 8.44 -21.71
CA ASP A 189 0.28 8.23 -22.70
C ASP A 189 1.62 7.78 -22.07
N GLY A 190 1.64 7.64 -20.73
CA GLY A 190 2.86 7.29 -19.99
C GLY A 190 3.85 8.46 -19.85
N SER A 191 3.50 9.67 -20.30
CA SER A 191 4.32 10.85 -20.11
C SER A 191 4.03 11.45 -18.72
N GLY A 192 4.91 11.25 -17.81
CA GLY A 192 4.90 11.85 -16.47
C GLY A 192 6.25 11.64 -15.82
N PRO A 193 6.61 12.42 -14.80
CA PRO A 193 7.86 12.15 -14.11
C PRO A 193 7.79 10.74 -13.51
N PRO A 194 8.86 9.93 -13.61
CA PRO A 194 8.92 8.60 -13.00
C PRO A 194 8.84 8.69 -11.47
N ARG A 195 9.11 9.85 -10.90
CA ARG A 195 9.08 10.07 -9.46
C ARG A 195 7.65 10.04 -8.92
N PRO A 196 7.43 9.40 -7.76
CA PRO A 196 6.16 9.46 -7.08
C PRO A 196 5.81 10.90 -6.68
N ASP A 197 4.52 11.24 -6.66
CA ASP A 197 4.11 12.45 -5.94
C ASP A 197 4.34 12.24 -4.45
N PRO A 198 4.77 13.28 -3.71
CA PRO A 198 4.85 13.20 -2.26
C PRO A 198 3.49 12.77 -1.69
N ILE A 199 3.53 11.94 -0.65
CA ILE A 199 2.30 11.59 0.06
C ILE A 199 1.91 12.76 0.95
N ASP A 200 0.74 13.36 0.69
CA ASP A 200 0.21 14.53 1.41
C ASP A 200 -0.76 14.14 2.54
N GLN A 201 -1.48 13.03 2.35
CA GLN A 201 -2.35 12.42 3.35
C GLN A 201 -2.55 10.94 3.12
N VAL A 202 -2.98 10.23 4.17
CA VAL A 202 -3.50 8.87 4.08
C VAL A 202 -5.02 8.90 4.23
N VAL A 203 -5.73 8.26 3.29
CA VAL A 203 -7.19 8.16 3.32
C VAL A 203 -7.59 6.71 3.55
N ALA A 204 -8.38 6.46 4.61
CA ALA A 204 -8.87 5.15 4.98
C ALA A 204 -10.39 5.06 4.83
N PRO A 205 -10.91 4.40 3.79
CA PRO A 205 -12.33 4.08 3.69
C PRO A 205 -12.75 3.07 4.77
N VAL A 206 -13.84 3.36 5.46
CA VAL A 206 -14.36 2.57 6.58
C VAL A 206 -15.78 2.12 6.29
N ASP A 207 -16.04 0.81 6.42
CA ASP A 207 -17.37 0.22 6.37
C ASP A 207 -17.75 -0.50 7.69
N PHE A 208 -16.97 -0.27 8.75
CA PHE A 208 -17.11 -0.90 10.08
C PHE A 208 -16.93 -2.43 10.07
N SER A 209 -16.41 -3.01 9.00
CA SER A 209 -16.08 -4.44 8.96
C SER A 209 -14.72 -4.73 9.61
N GLU A 210 -14.51 -5.99 10.05
CA GLU A 210 -13.21 -6.39 10.58
C GLU A 210 -12.05 -6.24 9.57
N PRO A 211 -12.21 -6.52 8.26
CA PRO A 211 -11.19 -6.18 7.27
C PRO A 211 -10.85 -4.69 7.22
N SER A 212 -11.85 -3.78 7.30
CA SER A 212 -11.57 -2.34 7.32
C SER A 212 -10.91 -1.89 8.62
N ARG A 213 -11.12 -2.59 9.74
CA ARG A 213 -10.40 -2.36 11.00
C ARG A 213 -8.89 -2.61 10.83
N GLY A 214 -8.52 -3.72 10.19
CA GLY A 214 -7.12 -4.01 9.87
C GLY A 214 -6.51 -2.97 8.93
N ALA A 215 -7.25 -2.58 7.90
CA ALA A 215 -6.82 -1.53 6.96
C ALA A 215 -6.60 -0.18 7.66
N LEU A 216 -7.50 0.20 8.59
CA LEU A 216 -7.37 1.45 9.35
C LEU A 216 -6.13 1.46 10.24
N ARG A 217 -5.84 0.37 10.94
CA ARG A 217 -4.59 0.26 11.73
C ARG A 217 -3.36 0.44 10.86
N TYR A 218 -3.36 -0.18 9.68
CA TYR A 218 -2.27 -0.04 8.74
C TYR A 218 -2.16 1.39 8.19
N ALA A 219 -3.29 2.02 7.86
CA ALA A 219 -3.37 3.41 7.41
C ALA A 219 -2.82 4.40 8.45
N ALA A 220 -3.19 4.24 9.72
CA ALA A 220 -2.71 5.10 10.80
C ALA A 220 -1.18 5.06 10.95
N ARG A 221 -0.61 3.88 10.76
CA ARG A 221 0.83 3.68 10.81
C ARG A 221 1.54 4.29 9.62
N LEU A 222 1.02 4.10 8.41
CA LEU A 222 1.57 4.79 7.23
C LEU A 222 1.49 6.30 7.40
N ALA A 223 0.37 6.84 7.88
CA ALA A 223 0.24 8.26 8.17
C ALA A 223 1.31 8.76 9.16
N SER A 224 1.64 7.93 10.17
CA SER A 224 2.73 8.23 11.09
C SER A 224 4.11 8.15 10.43
N THR A 225 4.36 7.12 9.60
CA THR A 225 5.63 6.92 8.86
C THR A 225 5.89 8.04 7.87
N TYR A 226 4.86 8.51 7.18
CA TYR A 226 4.94 9.63 6.24
C TYR A 226 4.80 11.00 6.93
N GLU A 227 4.45 11.03 8.22
CA GLU A 227 4.22 12.24 9.01
C GLU A 227 3.08 13.14 8.49
N VAL A 228 2.09 12.53 7.84
CA VAL A 228 0.95 13.20 7.19
C VAL A 228 -0.37 12.95 7.93
N PRO A 229 -1.43 13.75 7.65
CA PRO A 229 -2.75 13.53 8.23
C PRO A 229 -3.37 12.20 7.81
N LEU A 230 -4.20 11.62 8.70
CA LEU A 230 -5.06 10.49 8.42
C LEU A 230 -6.51 10.97 8.26
N THR A 231 -7.14 10.68 7.13
CA THR A 231 -8.56 10.94 6.90
C THR A 231 -9.32 9.63 6.83
N LEU A 232 -10.31 9.46 7.73
CA LEU A 232 -11.27 8.36 7.66
C LEU A 232 -12.47 8.81 6.82
N VAL A 233 -12.89 8.01 5.87
CA VAL A 233 -14.09 8.30 5.08
C VAL A 233 -15.09 7.15 5.15
N HIS A 234 -16.33 7.47 5.52
CA HIS A 234 -17.47 6.56 5.44
C HIS A 234 -18.47 7.04 4.40
N ALA A 235 -18.82 6.17 3.45
CA ALA A 235 -19.85 6.47 2.44
C ALA A 235 -21.23 6.05 2.98
N LEU A 236 -22.06 7.03 3.30
CA LEU A 236 -23.44 6.81 3.70
C LEU A 236 -24.29 6.56 2.44
N HIS A 237 -24.38 5.29 2.06
CA HIS A 237 -25.13 4.84 0.91
C HIS A 237 -26.48 4.25 1.34
N VAL A 238 -27.55 4.94 0.99
CA VAL A 238 -28.90 4.40 1.13
C VAL A 238 -29.41 4.00 -0.25
N PRO A 239 -29.73 2.72 -0.47
CA PRO A 239 -30.28 2.27 -1.73
C PRO A 239 -31.53 3.08 -2.10
N LYS A 240 -31.62 3.53 -3.34
CA LYS A 240 -32.83 4.19 -3.86
C LYS A 240 -33.96 3.17 -3.83
N LEU A 241 -34.88 3.34 -2.90
CA LEU A 241 -36.10 2.54 -2.88
C LEU A 241 -37.00 2.98 -4.03
N PRO A 242 -37.72 2.02 -4.69
CA PRO A 242 -38.71 2.40 -5.68
C PRO A 242 -39.72 3.40 -5.12
N PRO A 243 -40.12 4.43 -5.87
CA PRO A 243 -41.08 5.43 -5.40
C PRO A 243 -42.41 4.82 -4.91
N ALA A 244 -42.73 3.64 -5.40
CA ALA A 244 -43.91 2.87 -4.97
C ALA A 244 -43.94 2.51 -3.47
N TYR A 245 -42.77 2.51 -2.79
CA TYR A 245 -42.73 2.23 -1.35
C TYR A 245 -43.04 3.46 -0.47
N GLY A 246 -43.17 4.64 -1.06
CA GLY A 246 -43.53 5.87 -0.35
C GLY A 246 -42.55 6.26 0.79
N VAL A 247 -41.33 5.73 0.76
CA VAL A 247 -40.31 6.05 1.78
C VAL A 247 -39.46 7.20 1.25
N GLU A 248 -39.68 8.38 1.81
CA GLU A 248 -38.83 9.56 1.58
C GLU A 248 -38.13 9.93 2.90
N PHE A 249 -36.81 10.04 2.85
CA PHE A 249 -36.06 10.59 4.00
C PHE A 249 -36.17 12.11 3.97
N SER A 250 -36.69 12.68 5.04
CA SER A 250 -36.68 14.15 5.22
C SER A 250 -35.25 14.66 5.38
N ALA A 251 -35.01 15.93 5.12
CA ALA A 251 -33.70 16.55 5.34
C ALA A 251 -33.25 16.39 6.81
N ALA A 252 -34.16 16.51 7.77
CA ALA A 252 -33.88 16.32 9.19
C ALA A 252 -33.48 14.87 9.52
N SER A 253 -34.14 13.88 8.89
CA SER A 253 -33.78 12.46 9.08
C SER A 253 -32.39 12.14 8.51
N TRP A 254 -32.02 12.78 7.42
CA TRP A 254 -30.67 12.66 6.85
C TRP A 254 -29.61 13.25 7.77
N GLN A 255 -29.87 14.45 8.30
CA GLN A 255 -28.95 15.12 9.21
C GLN A 255 -28.72 14.30 10.49
N ASP A 256 -29.80 13.81 11.14
CA ASP A 256 -29.72 12.96 12.32
C ASP A 256 -28.92 11.66 12.05
N LEU A 257 -29.12 11.05 10.87
CA LEU A 257 -28.37 9.85 10.48
C LEU A 257 -26.88 10.15 10.27
N GLU A 258 -26.54 11.26 9.62
CA GLU A 258 -25.15 11.68 9.44
C GLU A 258 -24.46 11.95 10.76
N GLU A 259 -25.09 12.67 11.67
CA GLU A 259 -24.55 12.97 13.02
C GLU A 259 -24.28 11.69 13.81
N ARG A 260 -25.17 10.71 13.74
CA ARG A 260 -24.98 9.40 14.38
C ARG A 260 -23.82 8.62 13.75
N VAL A 261 -23.74 8.58 12.43
CA VAL A 261 -22.66 7.89 11.72
C VAL A 261 -21.32 8.59 11.95
N GLN A 262 -21.31 9.93 11.98
CA GLN A 262 -20.14 10.72 12.32
C GLN A 262 -19.62 10.38 13.72
N SER A 263 -20.50 10.37 14.72
CA SER A 263 -20.15 10.00 16.10
C SER A 263 -19.66 8.55 16.21
N ALA A 264 -20.30 7.63 15.46
CA ALA A 264 -19.87 6.23 15.41
C ALA A 264 -18.47 6.10 14.77
N LEU A 265 -18.17 6.86 13.71
CA LEU A 265 -16.88 6.84 13.03
C LEU A 265 -15.77 7.40 13.93
N GLU A 266 -16.05 8.46 14.67
CA GLU A 266 -15.13 9.05 15.64
C GLU A 266 -14.84 8.08 16.80
N SER A 267 -15.88 7.48 17.38
CA SER A 267 -15.73 6.46 18.44
C SER A 267 -14.94 5.26 17.94
N TRP A 268 -15.18 4.83 16.70
CA TRP A 268 -14.48 3.70 16.12
C TRP A 268 -13.01 4.01 15.84
N LYS A 269 -12.69 5.25 15.41
CA LYS A 269 -11.32 5.74 15.28
C LYS A 269 -10.58 5.67 16.61
N GLU A 270 -11.19 6.18 17.70
CA GLU A 270 -10.61 6.15 19.04
C GLU A 270 -10.39 4.72 19.55
N GLU A 271 -11.31 3.80 19.26
CA GLU A 271 -11.19 2.39 19.63
C GLU A 271 -10.05 1.69 18.86
N VAL A 272 -9.94 1.93 17.56
CA VAL A 272 -9.05 1.18 16.67
C VAL A 272 -7.64 1.74 16.63
N VAL A 273 -7.50 3.08 16.65
CA VAL A 273 -6.24 3.81 16.49
C VAL A 273 -6.16 5.01 17.44
N PRO A 274 -6.21 4.79 18.77
CA PRO A 274 -6.23 5.87 19.76
C PRO A 274 -5.03 6.80 19.67
N GLU A 275 -3.89 6.29 19.19
CA GLU A 275 -2.63 7.03 19.08
C GLU A 275 -2.43 7.72 17.73
N ALA A 276 -3.38 7.57 16.81
CA ALA A 276 -3.27 8.23 15.51
C ALA A 276 -3.22 9.75 15.70
N LYS A 277 -2.31 10.42 14.98
CA LYS A 277 -2.27 11.89 14.91
C LYS A 277 -3.69 12.41 14.59
N PRO A 278 -4.02 13.65 15.02
CA PRO A 278 -5.32 14.23 14.72
C PRO A 278 -5.67 14.03 13.26
N GLY A 279 -6.67 13.24 12.99
CA GLY A 279 -7.16 12.92 11.65
C GLY A 279 -8.61 13.31 11.54
N THR A 280 -9.06 13.56 10.33
CA THR A 280 -10.44 13.95 10.03
C THR A 280 -11.31 12.72 9.83
N CYS A 281 -12.49 12.70 10.43
CA CYS A 281 -13.55 11.75 10.14
C CYS A 281 -14.57 12.44 9.21
N VAL A 282 -14.86 11.83 8.07
CA VAL A 282 -15.74 12.41 7.05
C VAL A 282 -16.82 11.41 6.67
N VAL A 283 -18.07 11.80 6.84
CA VAL A 283 -19.23 11.06 6.31
C VAL A 283 -19.68 11.71 5.03
N LYS A 284 -19.73 10.94 3.94
CA LYS A 284 -20.18 11.43 2.62
C LYS A 284 -21.43 10.68 2.18
N ARG A 285 -22.46 11.42 1.77
CA ARG A 285 -23.67 10.82 1.15
C ARG A 285 -23.38 10.45 -0.29
N GLY A 286 -23.67 9.23 -0.69
CA GLY A 286 -23.64 8.84 -2.09
C GLY A 286 -23.07 7.45 -2.33
N GLU A 287 -22.73 7.22 -3.58
CA GLU A 287 -22.12 5.97 -4.01
C GLU A 287 -20.72 5.80 -3.40
N PRO A 288 -20.39 4.63 -2.83
CA PRO A 288 -19.14 4.44 -2.09
C PRO A 288 -17.88 4.80 -2.87
N VAL A 289 -17.78 4.35 -4.13
CA VAL A 289 -16.60 4.64 -4.95
C VAL A 289 -16.42 6.14 -5.17
N ALA A 290 -17.49 6.86 -5.53
CA ALA A 290 -17.45 8.29 -5.76
C ALA A 290 -17.09 9.05 -4.47
N SER A 291 -17.66 8.65 -3.33
CA SER A 291 -17.40 9.26 -2.03
C SER A 291 -15.94 9.09 -1.57
N ILE A 292 -15.37 7.92 -1.80
CA ILE A 292 -13.97 7.62 -1.49
C ILE A 292 -13.03 8.43 -2.38
N LEU A 293 -13.28 8.44 -3.69
CA LEU A 293 -12.45 9.17 -4.66
C LEU A 293 -12.52 10.69 -4.49
N ASP A 294 -13.64 11.20 -3.98
CA ASP A 294 -13.77 12.63 -3.64
C ASP A 294 -12.98 12.98 -2.37
N ALA A 295 -12.84 12.05 -1.43
CA ALA A 295 -11.98 12.23 -0.26
C ALA A 295 -10.48 12.06 -0.60
N ALA A 296 -10.15 11.28 -1.64
CA ALA A 296 -8.80 11.05 -2.13
C ALA A 296 -8.69 11.56 -3.57
N SER A 297 -8.66 12.90 -3.72
CA SER A 297 -8.84 13.55 -5.01
C SER A 297 -7.56 13.98 -5.72
N THR A 298 -6.42 13.89 -5.04
CA THR A 298 -5.10 14.31 -5.55
C THR A 298 -4.16 13.12 -5.79
N PRO A 299 -3.11 13.27 -6.59
CA PRO A 299 -2.08 12.23 -6.75
C PRO A 299 -1.26 11.94 -5.48
N GLY A 300 -1.20 12.88 -4.52
CA GLY A 300 -0.52 12.72 -3.23
C GLY A 300 -1.37 12.01 -2.16
N ASP A 301 -2.62 11.63 -2.48
CA ASP A 301 -3.48 10.93 -1.52
C ASP A 301 -3.24 9.42 -1.57
N LEU A 302 -2.67 8.85 -0.50
CA LEU A 302 -2.51 7.41 -0.34
C LEU A 302 -3.79 6.79 0.21
N LEU A 303 -4.50 6.03 -0.63
CA LEU A 303 -5.64 5.23 -0.18
C LEU A 303 -5.18 3.93 0.45
N VAL A 304 -5.73 3.60 1.64
CA VAL A 304 -5.48 2.32 2.32
C VAL A 304 -6.81 1.66 2.64
N MET A 305 -7.08 0.52 2.01
CA MET A 305 -8.39 -0.12 2.13
C MET A 305 -8.33 -1.65 2.08
N ALA A 306 -9.31 -2.28 2.70
CA ALA A 306 -9.52 -3.72 2.54
C ALA A 306 -10.10 -4.02 1.15
N THR A 307 -9.69 -5.16 0.57
CA THR A 307 -10.26 -5.63 -0.71
C THR A 307 -11.65 -6.25 -0.54
N ARG A 308 -12.14 -6.42 0.70
CA ARG A 308 -13.44 -6.96 1.07
C ARG A 308 -14.07 -6.10 2.14
N GLY A 309 -15.39 -6.04 2.14
CA GLY A 309 -16.20 -5.36 3.14
C GLY A 309 -17.28 -6.27 3.71
N LEU A 310 -18.35 -5.68 4.26
CA LEU A 310 -19.47 -6.34 4.91
C LEU A 310 -20.18 -7.39 4.03
N SER A 311 -20.13 -7.30 2.70
CA SER A 311 -20.87 -8.19 1.78
C SER A 311 -20.30 -9.60 1.66
N GLY A 312 -19.16 -9.91 2.28
CA GLY A 312 -18.64 -11.27 2.44
C GLY A 312 -18.44 -12.06 1.14
N VAL A 313 -18.06 -11.41 0.04
CA VAL A 313 -17.85 -12.04 -1.28
C VAL A 313 -16.85 -13.21 -1.19
N LYS A 314 -17.07 -14.26 -2.02
CA LYS A 314 -16.23 -15.48 -2.08
C LYS A 314 -14.73 -15.15 -1.99
N ARG A 315 -13.98 -16.03 -1.33
CA ARG A 315 -12.54 -15.82 -0.97
C ARG A 315 -11.60 -15.38 -2.10
N THR A 316 -12.00 -15.48 -3.36
CA THR A 316 -11.19 -15.20 -4.55
C THR A 316 -11.61 -13.97 -5.34
N MET A 317 -12.61 -13.20 -4.87
CA MET A 317 -13.12 -12.03 -5.60
C MET A 317 -12.70 -10.72 -4.94
N LEU A 318 -12.34 -9.74 -5.75
CA LEU A 318 -12.15 -8.35 -5.34
C LEU A 318 -13.54 -7.73 -5.13
N GLY A 319 -13.74 -6.97 -4.04
CA GLY A 319 -15.01 -6.29 -3.80
C GLY A 319 -15.25 -5.18 -4.82
N SER A 320 -16.51 -4.96 -5.20
CA SER A 320 -16.89 -3.97 -6.21
C SER A 320 -16.42 -2.56 -5.90
N VAL A 321 -16.43 -2.16 -4.62
CA VAL A 321 -15.93 -0.84 -4.18
C VAL A 321 -14.41 -0.78 -4.34
N ALA A 322 -13.68 -1.81 -3.89
CA ALA A 322 -12.24 -1.86 -4.02
C ALA A 322 -11.82 -1.84 -5.51
N GLU A 323 -12.48 -2.65 -6.35
CA GLU A 323 -12.24 -2.65 -7.79
C GLU A 323 -12.51 -1.27 -8.42
N GLY A 324 -13.63 -0.63 -8.07
CA GLY A 324 -13.99 0.69 -8.55
C GLY A 324 -12.98 1.77 -8.18
N VAL A 325 -12.49 1.74 -6.94
CA VAL A 325 -11.45 2.66 -6.44
C VAL A 325 -10.12 2.40 -7.15
N LEU A 326 -9.64 1.17 -7.20
CA LEU A 326 -8.38 0.79 -7.86
C LEU A 326 -8.33 1.20 -9.34
N ARG A 327 -9.47 1.17 -10.02
CA ARG A 327 -9.57 1.60 -11.43
C ARG A 327 -9.54 3.11 -11.63
N GLN A 328 -9.91 3.92 -10.63
CA GLN A 328 -10.19 5.33 -10.80
C GLN A 328 -9.33 6.25 -9.92
N ALA A 329 -8.69 5.74 -8.87
CA ALA A 329 -7.84 6.53 -7.98
C ALA A 329 -6.74 7.26 -8.74
N LYS A 330 -6.47 8.50 -8.36
CA LYS A 330 -5.39 9.32 -8.92
C LYS A 330 -4.06 9.06 -8.23
N GLY A 331 -4.10 8.84 -6.92
CA GLY A 331 -2.97 8.51 -6.08
C GLY A 331 -2.72 7.00 -5.96
N PRO A 332 -1.69 6.61 -5.19
CA PRO A 332 -1.40 5.21 -4.89
C PRO A 332 -2.51 4.58 -4.04
N VAL A 333 -2.78 3.29 -4.27
CA VAL A 333 -3.77 2.53 -3.49
C VAL A 333 -3.11 1.31 -2.89
N LEU A 334 -3.04 1.28 -1.57
CA LEU A 334 -2.64 0.10 -0.80
C LEU A 334 -3.88 -0.70 -0.42
N SER A 335 -3.94 -1.93 -0.83
CA SER A 335 -5.08 -2.77 -0.53
C SER A 335 -4.67 -4.20 -0.17
N GLY A 336 -5.44 -4.84 0.71
CA GLY A 336 -5.15 -6.19 1.18
C GLY A 336 -6.41 -6.96 1.55
N ARG A 337 -6.31 -8.30 1.46
CA ARG A 337 -7.34 -9.21 1.97
C ARG A 337 -7.30 -9.33 3.49
N SER A 338 -6.12 -9.20 4.03
CA SER A 338 -5.79 -9.14 5.44
C SER A 338 -4.64 -8.16 5.62
N PHE A 339 -4.58 -7.56 6.78
CA PHE A 339 -3.48 -6.72 7.19
C PHE A 339 -2.81 -7.38 8.40
N PRO A 340 -1.47 -7.34 8.51
CA PRO A 340 -0.79 -7.89 9.66
C PRO A 340 -1.34 -7.27 10.94
N THR A 341 -1.70 -8.12 11.91
CA THR A 341 -2.05 -7.67 13.27
C THR A 341 -0.79 -7.67 14.09
N VAL A 342 -0.44 -6.53 14.66
CA VAL A 342 0.57 -6.49 15.73
C VAL A 342 -0.11 -6.95 17.01
N SER A 343 0.35 -8.08 17.51
CA SER A 343 0.01 -8.58 18.84
C SER A 343 0.73 -7.76 19.91
#